data_973cf807f305c7e67c06fe78a223133c
#
_entry.id   973cf807f305c7e67c06fe78a223133c
#
_cell.length_a   1.000
_cell.length_b   1.000
_cell.length_c   1.000
_cell.angle_alpha   90.00
_cell.angle_beta   90.00
_cell.angle_gamma   90.00
#
_symmetry.space_group_name_H-M   'P 1'
#
loop_
_entity.id
_entity.type
_entity.pdbx_description
1 polymer ?
#
loop_
_entity_poly.entity_id
_entity_poly.type
_entity_poly.pdbx_seq_one_letter_code
_entity_poly.pdbx_strand_id
1 'polypeptide(L)'
;MNFRMKCLAQTVFGLFPWGEEINYWAQRNLSGTLPPSRKRYEQKLAQALAHQEAFRKYGFREQGVVYEIGCGWHLAMALVFHSFGYPDIKALDVNPHVRAELVNSILGYMKEDHRIPKEAPLIGPDGDVQKILRDAYGIDLMVPGDSRSTGMQTESIDYIYSQEVFEHIAPELIPVILAECYRVLKRDGVISLYICYSDHYFDVDKSITPLPLLQIHGDGLAEIQLSTALCEPATACGFSPVFPPGGV
;
A
#
# COMPACT_ATOMS: atom_id res chain seq x y z
N MET A 1 -21.67 10.45 7.84
CA MET A 1 -20.92 10.53 9.14
C MET A 1 -20.01 11.75 9.03
N ASN A 2 -19.96 12.63 10.04
CA ASN A 2 -19.14 13.84 10.00
C ASN A 2 -17.67 13.43 10.03
N PHE A 3 -16.82 14.00 9.15
CA PHE A 3 -15.40 13.68 9.03
C PHE A 3 -14.66 13.85 10.38
N ARG A 4 -15.01 14.88 11.17
CA ARG A 4 -14.41 15.14 12.50
C ARG A 4 -14.63 13.99 13.49
N MET A 5 -15.79 13.34 13.44
CA MET A 5 -16.07 12.16 14.26
C MET A 5 -15.24 10.95 13.83
N LYS A 6 -15.02 10.80 12.52
CA LYS A 6 -14.17 9.74 11.98
C LYS A 6 -12.70 9.95 12.39
N CYS A 7 -12.18 11.18 12.25
CA CYS A 7 -10.81 11.54 12.70
C CYS A 7 -10.64 11.28 14.20
N LEU A 8 -11.57 11.76 15.03
CA LEU A 8 -11.50 11.57 16.48
C LEU A 8 -11.51 10.08 16.84
N ALA A 9 -12.38 9.29 16.23
CA ALA A 9 -12.44 7.85 16.47
C ALA A 9 -11.11 7.17 16.08
N GLN A 10 -10.53 7.50 14.91
CA GLN A 10 -9.26 6.94 14.46
C GLN A 10 -8.08 7.35 15.38
N THR A 11 -8.03 8.61 15.82
CA THR A 11 -7.02 9.09 16.77
C THR A 11 -7.12 8.36 18.11
N VAL A 12 -8.35 8.21 18.64
CA VAL A 12 -8.60 7.48 19.89
C VAL A 12 -8.20 6.01 19.76
N PHE A 13 -8.55 5.36 18.65
CA PHE A 13 -8.19 3.95 18.43
C PHE A 13 -6.69 3.75 18.29
N GLY A 14 -5.96 4.69 17.68
CA GLY A 14 -4.50 4.64 17.57
C GLY A 14 -3.74 4.73 18.90
N LEU A 15 -4.39 5.17 19.99
CA LEU A 15 -3.81 5.25 21.33
C LEU A 15 -3.89 3.93 22.13
N PHE A 16 -4.65 2.95 21.64
CA PHE A 16 -4.84 1.68 22.34
C PHE A 16 -4.00 0.55 21.71
N PRO A 17 -3.45 -0.37 22.52
CA PRO A 17 -2.69 -1.51 22.02
C PRO A 17 -3.49 -2.46 21.10
N TRP A 18 -4.80 -2.34 21.07
CA TRP A 18 -5.73 -3.08 20.19
C TRP A 18 -6.32 -2.20 19.07
N GLY A 19 -5.75 -1.04 18.82
CA GLY A 19 -6.27 -0.07 17.83
C GLY A 19 -6.41 -0.66 16.44
N GLU A 20 -5.48 -1.54 16.03
CA GLU A 20 -5.52 -2.23 14.74
C GLU A 20 -6.67 -3.24 14.63
N GLU A 21 -6.92 -4.03 15.67
CA GLU A 21 -8.03 -4.96 15.69
C GLU A 21 -9.38 -4.23 15.66
N ILE A 22 -9.47 -3.10 16.37
CA ILE A 22 -10.67 -2.25 16.35
C ILE A 22 -10.85 -1.63 14.95
N ASN A 23 -9.76 -1.17 14.31
CA ASN A 23 -9.80 -0.65 12.95
C ASN A 23 -10.22 -1.74 11.94
N TYR A 24 -9.65 -2.94 12.05
CA TYR A 24 -10.08 -4.09 11.25
C TYR A 24 -11.57 -4.39 11.43
N TRP A 25 -12.02 -4.48 12.68
CA TRP A 25 -13.43 -4.72 13.00
C TRP A 25 -14.34 -3.62 12.42
N ALA A 26 -13.94 -2.35 12.56
CA ALA A 26 -14.68 -1.22 12.02
C ALA A 26 -14.74 -1.24 10.47
N GLN A 27 -13.64 -1.56 9.82
CA GLN A 27 -13.61 -1.69 8.35
C GLN A 27 -14.48 -2.85 7.87
N ARG A 28 -14.53 -3.94 8.62
CA ARG A 28 -15.34 -5.11 8.28
C ARG A 28 -16.83 -4.90 8.54
N ASN A 29 -17.19 -4.30 9.68
CA ASN A 29 -18.57 -4.30 10.17
C ASN A 29 -19.29 -2.95 10.03
N LEU A 30 -18.56 -1.83 10.02
CA LEU A 30 -19.16 -0.49 9.95
C LEU A 30 -19.04 0.11 8.53
N SER A 31 -17.86 0.04 7.92
CA SER A 31 -17.65 0.65 6.59
C SER A 31 -17.85 -0.34 5.44
N GLY A 32 -17.83 -1.66 5.72
CA GLY A 32 -17.95 -2.70 4.69
C GLY A 32 -16.84 -2.67 3.64
N THR A 33 -15.67 -2.12 3.98
CA THR A 33 -14.52 -2.06 3.07
C THR A 33 -13.72 -3.36 3.03
N LEU A 34 -13.89 -4.20 4.06
CA LEU A 34 -13.29 -5.54 4.17
C LEU A 34 -14.37 -6.61 4.37
N PRO A 35 -14.23 -7.81 3.76
CA PRO A 35 -13.22 -8.16 2.77
C PRO A 35 -13.35 -7.35 1.48
N PRO A 36 -12.28 -7.27 0.64
CA PRO A 36 -12.33 -6.50 -0.60
C PRO A 36 -13.41 -7.03 -1.52
N SER A 37 -14.24 -6.12 -2.06
CA SER A 37 -15.27 -6.46 -3.03
C SER A 37 -14.67 -6.77 -4.40
N ARG A 38 -15.44 -7.43 -5.29
CA ARG A 38 -15.07 -7.63 -6.69
C ARG A 38 -14.65 -6.33 -7.38
N LYS A 39 -15.43 -5.24 -7.18
CA LYS A 39 -15.11 -3.91 -7.71
C LYS A 39 -13.75 -3.40 -7.21
N ARG A 40 -13.42 -3.63 -5.93
CA ARG A 40 -12.14 -3.22 -5.36
C ARG A 40 -10.98 -4.00 -5.97
N TYR A 41 -11.15 -5.31 -6.18
CA TYR A 41 -10.18 -6.12 -6.89
C TYR A 41 -9.96 -5.63 -8.34
N GLU A 42 -11.02 -5.33 -9.09
CA GLU A 42 -10.94 -4.80 -10.46
C GLU A 42 -10.21 -3.44 -10.52
N GLN A 43 -10.43 -2.57 -9.53
CA GLN A 43 -9.67 -1.34 -9.39
C GLN A 43 -8.17 -1.61 -9.18
N LYS A 44 -7.82 -2.53 -8.28
CA LYS A 44 -6.41 -2.91 -8.04
C LYS A 44 -5.77 -3.56 -9.25
N LEU A 45 -6.52 -4.34 -10.00
CA LEU A 45 -6.08 -4.89 -11.28
C LEU A 45 -5.76 -3.79 -12.31
N ALA A 46 -6.65 -2.80 -12.47
CA ALA A 46 -6.41 -1.67 -13.37
C ALA A 46 -5.19 -0.83 -12.94
N GLN A 47 -5.01 -0.63 -11.64
CA GLN A 47 -3.85 0.06 -11.08
C GLN A 47 -2.54 -0.72 -11.35
N ALA A 48 -2.55 -2.05 -11.16
CA ALA A 48 -1.39 -2.90 -11.46
C ALA A 48 -1.03 -2.88 -12.95
N LEU A 49 -2.02 -2.88 -13.83
CA LEU A 49 -1.81 -2.76 -15.29
C LEU A 49 -1.15 -1.42 -15.64
N ALA A 50 -1.54 -0.33 -15.01
CA ALA A 50 -0.92 0.99 -15.24
C ALA A 50 0.57 1.01 -14.81
N HIS A 51 0.89 0.42 -13.64
CA HIS A 51 2.28 0.26 -13.23
C HIS A 51 3.07 -0.66 -14.16
N GLN A 52 2.47 -1.78 -14.59
CA GLN A 52 3.11 -2.70 -15.55
C GLN A 52 3.39 -2.00 -16.90
N GLU A 53 2.47 -1.16 -17.38
CA GLU A 53 2.68 -0.37 -18.60
C GLU A 53 3.86 0.60 -18.45
N ALA A 54 3.99 1.27 -17.30
CA ALA A 54 5.15 2.10 -17.01
C ALA A 54 6.45 1.29 -17.01
N PHE A 55 6.47 0.09 -16.41
CA PHE A 55 7.63 -0.77 -16.41
C PHE A 55 8.01 -1.22 -17.82
N ARG A 56 7.04 -1.62 -18.65
CA ARG A 56 7.28 -1.99 -20.06
C ARG A 56 7.79 -0.82 -20.89
N LYS A 57 7.31 0.37 -20.64
CA LYS A 57 7.69 1.57 -21.39
C LYS A 57 9.10 2.05 -21.07
N TYR A 58 9.52 1.96 -19.82
CA TYR A 58 10.78 2.56 -19.34
C TYR A 58 11.81 1.54 -18.87
N GLY A 59 11.42 0.28 -18.63
CA GLY A 59 12.32 -0.79 -18.23
C GLY A 59 12.73 -1.68 -19.40
N PHE A 60 13.88 -2.33 -19.24
CA PHE A 60 14.46 -3.17 -20.30
C PHE A 60 14.16 -4.67 -20.13
N ARG A 61 13.46 -5.07 -19.05
CA ARG A 61 13.20 -6.47 -18.72
C ARG A 61 11.71 -6.76 -18.71
N GLU A 62 11.32 -7.85 -19.36
CA GLU A 62 9.92 -8.30 -19.33
C GLU A 62 9.55 -8.88 -17.98
N GLN A 63 10.51 -9.52 -17.29
CA GLN A 63 10.35 -10.09 -15.96
C GLN A 63 11.54 -9.69 -15.10
N GLY A 64 11.29 -9.32 -13.85
CA GLY A 64 12.32 -8.88 -12.93
C GLY A 64 11.84 -8.98 -11.49
N VAL A 65 12.71 -8.62 -10.56
CA VAL A 65 12.37 -8.52 -9.15
C VAL A 65 11.56 -7.25 -8.93
N VAL A 66 10.38 -7.40 -8.36
CA VAL A 66 9.46 -6.30 -8.08
C VAL A 66 9.45 -6.00 -6.58
N TYR A 67 9.43 -4.72 -6.23
CA TYR A 67 9.28 -4.28 -4.85
C TYR A 67 8.05 -3.37 -4.72
N GLU A 68 7.12 -3.77 -3.86
CA GLU A 68 5.92 -3.02 -3.48
C GLU A 68 6.13 -2.31 -2.15
N ILE A 69 5.93 -0.98 -2.14
CA ILE A 69 5.91 -0.17 -0.91
C ILE A 69 4.48 0.05 -0.50
N GLY A 70 4.10 -0.49 0.69
CA GLY A 70 2.74 -0.39 1.22
C GLY A 70 1.80 -1.44 0.65
N CYS A 71 2.06 -2.72 0.93
CA CYS A 71 1.27 -3.84 0.37
C CYS A 71 -0.13 -3.99 0.99
N GLY A 72 -0.37 -3.38 2.15
CA GLY A 72 -1.68 -3.32 2.80
C GLY A 72 -2.23 -4.67 3.26
N TRP A 73 -3.58 -4.74 3.35
CA TRP A 73 -4.29 -5.84 4.02
C TRP A 73 -4.39 -7.15 3.24
N HIS A 74 -4.43 -7.11 1.91
CA HIS A 74 -4.88 -8.23 1.06
C HIS A 74 -3.94 -8.57 -0.10
N LEU A 75 -2.81 -7.87 -0.23
CA LEU A 75 -1.76 -8.12 -1.24
C LEU A 75 -2.28 -8.16 -2.69
N ALA A 76 -3.38 -7.47 -3.00
CA ALA A 76 -4.00 -7.59 -4.33
C ALA A 76 -3.04 -7.20 -5.46
N MET A 77 -2.24 -6.15 -5.27
CA MET A 77 -1.29 -5.70 -6.29
C MET A 77 -0.18 -6.73 -6.51
N ALA A 78 0.47 -7.21 -5.43
CA ALA A 78 1.50 -8.24 -5.50
C ALA A 78 1.00 -9.52 -6.18
N LEU A 79 -0.20 -10.00 -5.81
CA LEU A 79 -0.82 -11.17 -6.43
C LEU A 79 -1.10 -10.96 -7.92
N VAL A 80 -1.56 -9.77 -8.31
CA VAL A 80 -1.77 -9.44 -9.73
C VAL A 80 -0.44 -9.40 -10.48
N PHE A 81 0.63 -8.84 -9.90
CA PHE A 81 1.97 -8.87 -10.49
C PHE A 81 2.48 -10.31 -10.68
N HIS A 82 2.24 -11.20 -9.71
CA HIS A 82 2.49 -12.63 -9.90
C HIS A 82 1.79 -13.18 -11.14
N SER A 83 0.50 -12.84 -11.35
CA SER A 83 -0.26 -13.30 -12.53
C SER A 83 0.23 -12.71 -13.86
N PHE A 84 1.03 -11.65 -13.83
CA PHE A 84 1.73 -11.11 -15.00
C PHE A 84 3.04 -11.84 -15.30
N GLY A 85 3.41 -12.82 -14.47
CA GLY A 85 4.61 -13.63 -14.65
C GLY A 85 5.86 -13.08 -13.94
N TYR A 86 5.72 -12.15 -12.99
CA TYR A 86 6.84 -11.73 -12.15
C TYR A 86 7.11 -12.79 -11.07
N PRO A 87 8.31 -13.41 -11.07
CA PRO A 87 8.58 -14.58 -10.23
C PRO A 87 9.04 -14.24 -8.81
N ASP A 88 9.47 -13.00 -8.58
CA ASP A 88 10.04 -12.56 -7.31
C ASP A 88 9.51 -11.16 -6.96
N ILE A 89 8.68 -11.10 -5.92
CA ILE A 89 7.99 -9.89 -5.49
C ILE A 89 8.26 -9.66 -4.00
N LYS A 90 8.87 -8.53 -3.67
CA LYS A 90 9.10 -8.07 -2.30
C LYS A 90 7.92 -7.16 -1.91
N ALA A 91 7.08 -7.62 -1.00
CA ALA A 91 5.90 -6.88 -0.55
C ALA A 91 6.13 -6.36 0.87
N LEU A 92 6.35 -5.05 1.02
CA LEU A 92 6.67 -4.44 2.31
C LEU A 92 5.52 -3.57 2.81
N ASP A 93 5.25 -3.68 4.11
CA ASP A 93 4.42 -2.75 4.85
C ASP A 93 4.97 -2.52 6.26
N VAL A 94 4.79 -1.30 6.77
CA VAL A 94 5.23 -0.94 8.13
C VAL A 94 4.41 -1.68 9.19
N ASN A 95 3.17 -2.02 8.87
CA ASN A 95 2.26 -2.71 9.77
C ASN A 95 1.97 -4.15 9.31
N PRO A 96 1.81 -5.11 10.23
CA PRO A 96 1.50 -6.50 9.91
C PRO A 96 0.01 -6.71 9.62
N HIS A 97 -0.54 -5.97 8.67
CA HIS A 97 -1.98 -5.97 8.36
C HIS A 97 -2.46 -7.16 7.54
N VAL A 98 -1.55 -7.90 6.90
CA VAL A 98 -1.91 -8.99 5.98
C VAL A 98 -2.67 -10.10 6.71
N ARG A 99 -3.86 -10.45 6.18
CA ARG A 99 -4.71 -11.50 6.74
C ARG A 99 -5.08 -12.53 5.68
N ALA A 100 -4.97 -13.80 6.03
CA ALA A 100 -5.21 -14.93 5.15
C ALA A 100 -6.58 -14.88 4.46
N GLU A 101 -7.64 -14.54 5.19
CA GLU A 101 -9.00 -14.46 4.63
C GLU A 101 -9.16 -13.35 3.60
N LEU A 102 -8.41 -12.23 3.74
CA LEU A 102 -8.45 -11.13 2.78
C LEU A 102 -7.66 -11.48 1.52
N VAL A 103 -6.50 -12.11 1.69
CA VAL A 103 -5.70 -12.66 0.57
C VAL A 103 -6.51 -13.69 -0.19
N ASN A 104 -7.16 -14.62 0.50
CA ASN A 104 -8.01 -15.64 -0.11
C ASN A 104 -9.19 -15.06 -0.90
N SER A 105 -9.75 -13.93 -0.46
CA SER A 105 -10.79 -13.23 -1.21
C SER A 105 -10.28 -12.75 -2.58
N ILE A 106 -9.07 -12.21 -2.63
CA ILE A 106 -8.42 -11.80 -3.90
C ILE A 106 -8.11 -13.02 -4.77
N LEU A 107 -7.53 -14.07 -4.18
CA LEU A 107 -7.23 -15.31 -4.90
C LEU A 107 -8.51 -15.93 -5.50
N GLY A 108 -9.65 -15.84 -4.80
CA GLY A 108 -10.95 -16.27 -5.31
C GLY A 108 -11.32 -15.54 -6.60
N TYR A 109 -11.27 -14.22 -6.63
CA TYR A 109 -11.53 -13.43 -7.83
C TYR A 109 -10.55 -13.74 -8.97
N MET A 110 -9.25 -13.92 -8.65
CA MET A 110 -8.25 -14.26 -9.65
C MET A 110 -8.47 -15.63 -10.28
N LYS A 111 -8.99 -16.61 -9.52
CA LYS A 111 -9.39 -17.93 -10.03
C LYS A 111 -10.60 -17.83 -10.95
N GLU A 112 -11.61 -17.03 -10.57
CA GLU A 112 -12.78 -16.77 -11.40
C GLU A 112 -12.39 -16.13 -12.74
N ASP A 113 -11.42 -15.22 -12.73
CA ASP A 113 -10.90 -14.54 -13.92
C ASP A 113 -9.86 -15.37 -14.70
N HIS A 114 -9.57 -16.60 -14.28
CA HIS A 114 -8.56 -17.48 -14.89
C HIS A 114 -7.14 -16.85 -14.94
N ARG A 115 -6.83 -15.97 -13.99
CA ARG A 115 -5.50 -15.35 -13.88
C ARG A 115 -4.49 -16.24 -13.17
N ILE A 116 -4.98 -17.13 -12.33
CA ILE A 116 -4.21 -18.19 -11.67
C ILE A 116 -4.95 -19.52 -11.83
N PRO A 117 -4.25 -20.66 -11.74
CA PRO A 117 -4.88 -21.98 -11.80
C PRO A 117 -5.96 -22.14 -10.72
N LYS A 118 -7.01 -22.91 -11.01
CA LYS A 118 -8.07 -23.20 -10.02
C LYS A 118 -7.52 -23.93 -8.80
N GLU A 119 -6.48 -24.73 -9.01
CA GLU A 119 -5.77 -25.54 -8.02
C GLU A 119 -4.76 -24.72 -7.21
N ALA A 120 -4.49 -23.46 -7.58
CA ALA A 120 -3.58 -22.60 -6.84
C ALA A 120 -3.97 -22.60 -5.34
N PRO A 121 -3.01 -22.76 -4.42
CA PRO A 121 -3.31 -22.96 -3.02
C PRO A 121 -3.98 -21.72 -2.40
N LEU A 122 -4.93 -21.96 -1.51
CA LEU A 122 -5.43 -20.96 -0.57
C LEU A 122 -4.68 -21.07 0.75
N ILE A 123 -4.66 -20.00 1.52
CA ILE A 123 -4.05 -19.97 2.84
C ILE A 123 -5.05 -20.59 3.83
N GLY A 124 -4.68 -21.72 4.42
CA GLY A 124 -5.52 -22.36 5.45
C GLY A 124 -5.55 -21.57 6.76
N PRO A 125 -6.49 -21.88 7.68
CA PRO A 125 -6.65 -21.16 8.94
C PRO A 125 -5.40 -21.24 9.83
N ASP A 126 -4.67 -22.37 9.79
CA ASP A 126 -3.42 -22.59 10.53
C ASP A 126 -2.19 -22.50 9.61
N GLY A 127 -2.38 -22.02 8.39
CA GLY A 127 -1.33 -21.94 7.38
C GLY A 127 -0.34 -20.80 7.64
N ASP A 128 0.94 -21.08 7.43
CA ASP A 128 1.97 -20.04 7.40
C ASP A 128 1.78 -19.18 6.15
N VAL A 129 1.24 -17.98 6.36
CA VAL A 129 0.95 -17.01 5.30
C VAL A 129 2.21 -16.67 4.50
N GLN A 130 3.32 -16.41 5.20
CA GLN A 130 4.58 -16.03 4.54
C GLN A 130 5.11 -17.19 3.69
N LYS A 131 5.08 -18.40 4.22
CA LYS A 131 5.55 -19.59 3.51
C LYS A 131 4.73 -19.84 2.25
N ILE A 132 3.40 -19.81 2.33
CA ILE A 132 2.51 -20.06 1.18
C ILE A 132 2.69 -18.97 0.11
N LEU A 133 2.77 -17.69 0.52
CA LEU A 133 2.98 -16.59 -0.41
C LEU A 133 4.31 -16.72 -1.15
N ARG A 134 5.38 -17.11 -0.46
CA ARG A 134 6.70 -17.32 -1.06
C ARG A 134 6.72 -18.52 -2.00
N ASP A 135 6.28 -19.68 -1.52
CA ASP A 135 6.41 -20.96 -2.25
C ASP A 135 5.49 -21.05 -3.47
N ALA A 136 4.27 -20.51 -3.38
CA ALA A 136 3.27 -20.64 -4.42
C ALA A 136 3.14 -19.40 -5.33
N TYR A 137 3.47 -18.22 -4.81
CA TYR A 137 3.22 -16.95 -5.51
C TYR A 137 4.48 -16.11 -5.70
N GLY A 138 5.64 -16.56 -5.23
CA GLY A 138 6.89 -15.81 -5.32
C GLY A 138 6.87 -14.48 -4.57
N ILE A 139 6.00 -14.35 -3.56
CA ILE A 139 5.85 -13.12 -2.79
C ILE A 139 6.58 -13.26 -1.46
N ASP A 140 7.62 -12.48 -1.28
CA ASP A 140 8.36 -12.35 -0.04
C ASP A 140 7.75 -11.23 0.80
N LEU A 141 7.03 -11.62 1.85
CA LEU A 141 6.28 -10.69 2.68
C LEU A 141 7.18 -10.11 3.77
N MET A 142 7.44 -8.80 3.70
CA MET A 142 8.31 -8.04 4.59
C MET A 142 7.46 -7.17 5.53
N VAL A 143 6.79 -7.79 6.51
CA VAL A 143 5.93 -7.10 7.47
C VAL A 143 6.15 -7.59 8.90
N PRO A 144 6.32 -6.71 9.90
CA PRO A 144 6.54 -5.27 9.72
C PRO A 144 7.89 -4.98 9.08
N GLY A 145 7.93 -4.02 8.15
CA GLY A 145 9.13 -3.63 7.42
C GLY A 145 9.31 -2.11 7.36
N ASP A 146 10.54 -1.67 7.17
CA ASP A 146 10.87 -0.25 7.08
C ASP A 146 11.43 0.10 5.70
N SER A 147 10.68 0.89 4.92
CA SER A 147 11.12 1.32 3.58
C SER A 147 12.31 2.28 3.61
N ARG A 148 12.72 2.79 4.77
CA ARG A 148 13.92 3.61 4.94
C ARG A 148 15.19 2.76 5.01
N SER A 149 15.06 1.47 5.36
CA SER A 149 16.16 0.52 5.51
C SER A 149 15.63 -0.90 5.30
N THR A 150 15.51 -1.30 4.05
CA THR A 150 14.85 -2.56 3.65
C THR A 150 15.66 -3.80 3.95
N GLY A 151 16.97 -3.67 4.15
CA GLY A 151 17.90 -4.80 4.24
C GLY A 151 18.15 -5.52 2.90
N MET A 152 17.53 -5.10 1.81
CA MET A 152 17.75 -5.67 0.48
C MET A 152 19.14 -5.29 -0.06
N GLN A 153 19.67 -6.12 -0.96
CA GLN A 153 20.96 -5.86 -1.60
C GLN A 153 20.89 -4.63 -2.52
N THR A 154 22.00 -3.91 -2.64
CA THR A 154 22.15 -2.82 -3.58
C THR A 154 21.98 -3.32 -5.02
N GLU A 155 21.28 -2.53 -5.87
CA GLU A 155 21.05 -2.86 -7.28
C GLU A 155 20.42 -4.26 -7.49
N SER A 156 19.48 -4.67 -6.61
CA SER A 156 18.83 -5.99 -6.68
C SER A 156 17.43 -5.95 -7.27
N ILE A 157 16.76 -4.78 -7.26
CA ILE A 157 15.36 -4.60 -7.67
C ILE A 157 15.31 -4.06 -9.11
N ASP A 158 14.47 -4.66 -9.95
CA ASP A 158 14.22 -4.18 -11.30
C ASP A 158 13.11 -3.12 -11.33
N TYR A 159 12.07 -3.31 -10.56
CA TYR A 159 10.88 -2.44 -10.54
C TYR A 159 10.44 -2.15 -9.12
N ILE A 160 10.17 -0.88 -8.83
CA ILE A 160 9.57 -0.44 -7.57
C ILE A 160 8.22 0.20 -7.89
N TYR A 161 7.19 -0.13 -7.13
CA TYR A 161 5.95 0.62 -7.20
C TYR A 161 5.35 0.90 -5.82
N SER A 162 4.51 1.92 -5.78
CA SER A 162 3.70 2.25 -4.62
C SER A 162 2.37 2.84 -5.08
N GLN A 163 1.28 2.41 -4.44
CA GLN A 163 -0.07 2.78 -4.81
C GLN A 163 -0.83 3.37 -3.62
N GLU A 164 -1.05 4.69 -3.63
CA GLU A 164 -1.82 5.38 -2.57
C GLU A 164 -1.18 5.20 -1.17
N VAL A 165 0.13 5.44 -1.05
CA VAL A 165 0.89 5.31 0.20
C VAL A 165 1.66 6.58 0.54
N PHE A 166 2.33 7.20 -0.45
CA PHE A 166 3.24 8.32 -0.21
C PHE A 166 2.54 9.55 0.35
N GLU A 167 1.25 9.74 0.08
CA GLU A 167 0.41 10.79 0.68
C GLU A 167 0.19 10.63 2.19
N HIS A 168 0.47 9.44 2.74
CA HIS A 168 0.35 9.14 4.17
C HIS A 168 1.70 9.16 4.90
N ILE A 169 2.80 9.37 4.17
CA ILE A 169 4.15 9.41 4.73
C ILE A 169 4.50 10.85 5.11
N ALA A 170 5.08 11.02 6.29
CA ALA A 170 5.59 12.32 6.72
C ALA A 170 6.63 12.85 5.72
N PRO A 171 6.52 14.12 5.27
CA PRO A 171 7.35 14.66 4.18
C PRO A 171 8.86 14.52 4.42
N GLU A 172 9.30 14.63 5.65
CA GLU A 172 10.71 14.48 6.05
C GLU A 172 11.26 13.05 5.86
N LEU A 173 10.40 12.04 5.83
CA LEU A 173 10.79 10.64 5.60
C LEU A 173 10.89 10.28 4.11
N ILE A 174 10.19 11.02 3.25
CA ILE A 174 10.15 10.73 1.81
C ILE A 174 11.54 10.72 1.19
N PRO A 175 12.44 11.71 1.43
CA PRO A 175 13.79 11.70 0.87
C PRO A 175 14.60 10.47 1.32
N VAL A 176 14.43 10.02 2.56
CA VAL A 176 15.14 8.84 3.09
C VAL A 176 14.66 7.56 2.41
N ILE A 177 13.35 7.41 2.24
CA ILE A 177 12.75 6.28 1.52
C ILE A 177 13.21 6.25 0.06
N LEU A 178 13.19 7.42 -0.62
CA LEU A 178 13.65 7.51 -2.00
C LEU A 178 15.15 7.22 -2.16
N ALA A 179 15.97 7.59 -1.17
CA ALA A 179 17.39 7.23 -1.16
C ALA A 179 17.59 5.71 -1.04
N GLU A 180 16.81 5.03 -0.20
CA GLU A 180 16.82 3.58 -0.09
C GLU A 180 16.30 2.93 -1.38
N CYS A 181 15.23 3.45 -1.97
CA CYS A 181 14.75 3.00 -3.29
C CYS A 181 15.85 3.10 -4.34
N TYR A 182 16.55 4.23 -4.40
CA TYR A 182 17.68 4.42 -5.33
C TYR A 182 18.81 3.42 -5.08
N ARG A 183 19.10 3.10 -3.82
CA ARG A 183 20.16 2.15 -3.47
C ARG A 183 19.82 0.73 -3.95
N VAL A 184 18.59 0.28 -3.75
CA VAL A 184 18.17 -1.09 -4.09
C VAL A 184 17.79 -1.24 -5.55
N LEU A 185 17.41 -0.15 -6.24
CA LEU A 185 17.04 -0.17 -7.65
C LEU A 185 18.26 -0.37 -8.53
N LYS A 186 18.17 -1.25 -9.52
CA LYS A 186 19.20 -1.40 -10.56
C LYS A 186 19.30 -0.13 -11.39
N ARG A 187 20.43 0.08 -12.07
CA ARG A 187 20.71 1.29 -12.87
C ARG A 187 19.71 1.50 -14.01
N ASP A 188 19.17 0.42 -14.56
CA ASP A 188 18.16 0.38 -15.60
C ASP A 188 16.75 0.08 -15.03
N GLY A 189 16.62 0.11 -13.70
CA GLY A 189 15.36 -0.14 -13.01
C GLY A 189 14.39 1.04 -13.08
N VAL A 190 13.12 0.78 -12.84
CA VAL A 190 12.05 1.76 -12.91
C VAL A 190 11.32 1.86 -11.58
N ILE A 191 11.05 3.09 -11.13
CA ILE A 191 10.15 3.38 -10.02
C ILE A 191 8.86 4.01 -10.56
N SER A 192 7.71 3.50 -10.14
CA SER A 192 6.39 4.00 -10.50
C SER A 192 5.57 4.27 -9.23
N LEU A 193 5.28 5.53 -8.98
CA LEU A 193 4.54 5.97 -7.79
C LEU A 193 3.20 6.56 -8.23
N TYR A 194 2.11 6.08 -7.63
CA TYR A 194 0.80 6.70 -7.72
C TYR A 194 0.46 7.34 -6.38
N ILE A 195 0.31 8.66 -6.38
CA ILE A 195 0.03 9.47 -5.19
C ILE A 195 -1.34 10.10 -5.36
N CYS A 196 -2.23 9.89 -4.40
CA CYS A 196 -3.56 10.47 -4.40
C CYS A 196 -3.53 11.85 -3.72
N TYR A 197 -3.79 12.90 -4.50
CA TYR A 197 -3.87 14.27 -3.99
C TYR A 197 -5.29 14.68 -3.56
N SER A 198 -6.27 13.78 -3.70
CA SER A 198 -7.64 14.05 -3.25
C SER A 198 -7.79 13.76 -1.74
N ASP A 199 -8.63 14.56 -1.08
CA ASP A 199 -8.95 14.31 0.32
C ASP A 199 -9.89 13.10 0.44
N HIS A 200 -9.44 12.05 1.11
CA HIS A 200 -10.25 10.85 1.37
C HIS A 200 -11.50 11.14 2.22
N TYR A 201 -11.52 12.26 2.95
CA TYR A 201 -12.72 12.66 3.72
C TYR A 201 -13.82 13.24 2.83
N PHE A 202 -13.50 13.73 1.62
CA PHE A 202 -14.50 14.14 0.63
C PHE A 202 -15.46 13.00 0.25
N ASP A 203 -15.00 11.75 0.29
CA ASP A 203 -15.86 10.60 0.03
C ASP A 203 -16.90 10.37 1.15
N VAL A 204 -16.59 10.84 2.35
CA VAL A 204 -17.43 10.70 3.53
C VAL A 204 -18.29 11.96 3.78
N ASP A 205 -17.74 13.13 3.48
CA ASP A 205 -18.37 14.42 3.71
C ASP A 205 -18.22 15.33 2.49
N LYS A 206 -19.28 15.42 1.67
CA LYS A 206 -19.29 16.20 0.42
C LYS A 206 -19.32 17.71 0.66
N SER A 207 -19.36 18.17 1.91
CA SER A 207 -19.28 19.61 2.24
C SER A 207 -17.84 20.17 2.23
N ILE A 208 -16.83 19.28 2.22
CA ILE A 208 -15.42 19.67 2.06
C ILE A 208 -15.01 19.66 0.60
N THR A 209 -13.94 20.41 0.26
CA THR A 209 -13.41 20.39 -1.11
C THR A 209 -12.66 19.07 -1.37
N PRO A 210 -12.74 18.49 -2.59
CA PRO A 210 -11.97 17.29 -2.93
C PRO A 210 -10.46 17.53 -3.01
N LEU A 211 -10.01 18.80 -3.10
CA LEU A 211 -8.61 19.19 -3.26
C LEU A 211 -8.22 20.27 -2.24
N PRO A 212 -8.31 20.03 -0.92
CA PRO A 212 -7.95 21.02 0.09
C PRO A 212 -6.46 21.36 0.08
N LEU A 213 -5.61 20.48 -0.49
CA LEU A 213 -4.18 20.68 -0.63
C LEU A 213 -3.79 21.68 -1.72
N LEU A 214 -4.71 22.03 -2.63
CA LEU A 214 -4.52 23.00 -3.72
C LEU A 214 -5.25 24.30 -3.38
N GLN A 215 -4.86 25.00 -2.33
CA GLN A 215 -5.33 26.37 -2.10
C GLN A 215 -4.49 27.33 -2.96
N ILE A 216 -5.15 27.92 -3.96
CA ILE A 216 -4.56 29.02 -4.74
C ILE A 216 -4.63 30.27 -3.86
N HIS A 217 -3.49 30.70 -3.35
CA HIS A 217 -3.38 32.03 -2.73
C HIS A 217 -3.34 33.09 -3.82
N GLY A 218 -3.98 34.24 -3.57
CA GLY A 218 -4.32 35.27 -4.56
C GLY A 218 -3.17 35.98 -5.30
N ASP A 219 -1.94 35.54 -5.16
CA ASP A 219 -0.74 36.15 -5.76
C ASP A 219 -0.17 35.34 -6.94
N GLY A 220 -0.94 34.39 -7.46
CA GLY A 220 -0.63 33.74 -8.75
C GLY A 220 0.50 32.70 -8.69
N LEU A 221 1.11 32.42 -7.55
CA LEU A 221 2.01 31.32 -7.31
C LEU A 221 1.27 30.22 -6.53
N ALA A 222 1.09 29.07 -7.14
CA ALA A 222 0.60 27.88 -6.44
C ALA A 222 1.66 27.44 -5.44
N GLU A 223 1.58 27.91 -4.23
CA GLU A 223 2.31 27.33 -3.11
C GLU A 223 1.56 26.05 -2.73
N ILE A 224 2.15 24.89 -3.01
CA ILE A 224 1.66 23.61 -2.50
C ILE A 224 1.98 23.62 -0.99
N GLN A 225 1.11 24.27 -0.22
CA GLN A 225 1.09 24.03 1.22
C GLN A 225 0.45 22.68 1.44
N LEU A 226 1.27 21.66 1.70
CA LEU A 226 0.85 20.49 2.44
C LEU A 226 0.30 20.99 3.77
N SER A 227 -1.00 21.27 3.84
CA SER A 227 -1.62 21.69 5.08
C SER A 227 -1.65 20.48 6.00
N THR A 228 -0.60 20.30 6.79
CA THR A 228 -0.54 19.42 7.96
C THR A 228 -1.62 19.76 9.00
N ALA A 229 -2.44 20.78 8.75
CA ALA A 229 -3.45 21.29 9.69
C ALA A 229 -4.74 20.46 9.77
N LEU A 230 -4.95 19.46 8.92
CA LEU A 230 -6.18 18.64 8.92
C LEU A 230 -5.94 17.14 9.13
N CYS A 231 -4.72 16.68 9.05
CA CYS A 231 -4.29 15.39 9.57
C CYS A 231 -3.02 15.64 10.38
N GLU A 232 -3.11 15.69 11.66
CA GLU A 232 -1.99 15.38 12.54
C GLU A 232 -1.35 14.07 12.07
N PRO A 233 -0.03 13.89 12.27
CA PRO A 233 0.77 12.88 11.54
C PRO A 233 0.13 11.51 11.62
N ALA A 234 0.41 10.68 10.67
CA ALA A 234 0.14 9.26 10.45
C ALA A 234 -0.72 8.45 11.48
N THR A 235 -0.82 8.91 12.71
CA THR A 235 -1.68 8.38 13.79
C THR A 235 -3.16 8.59 13.53
N ALA A 236 -3.57 9.63 12.80
CA ALA A 236 -4.98 9.92 12.56
C ALA A 236 -5.60 9.05 11.45
N CYS A 237 -4.79 8.45 10.58
CA CYS A 237 -5.26 7.54 9.54
C CYS A 237 -5.14 6.06 9.91
N GLY A 238 -4.90 5.72 11.18
CA GLY A 238 -4.66 4.34 11.61
C GLY A 238 -3.26 3.82 11.24
N PHE A 239 -2.39 4.68 10.73
CA PHE A 239 -0.97 4.43 10.59
C PHE A 239 -0.28 4.97 11.84
N SER A 240 -0.16 4.16 12.87
CA SER A 240 0.87 4.36 13.89
C SER A 240 2.16 3.82 13.32
N PRO A 241 3.14 4.65 12.97
CA PRO A 241 4.48 4.15 12.72
C PRO A 241 5.02 3.72 14.07
N VAL A 242 4.99 2.44 14.37
CA VAL A 242 5.80 1.86 15.46
C VAL A 242 7.24 1.87 14.96
N PHE A 243 7.85 3.05 14.93
CA PHE A 243 9.27 3.14 14.78
C PHE A 243 9.88 2.99 16.19
N PRO A 244 10.75 2.02 16.44
CA PRO A 244 11.50 2.01 17.69
C PRO A 244 12.31 3.30 17.79
N PRO A 245 12.38 3.93 18.97
CA PRO A 245 13.17 5.15 19.16
C PRO A 245 14.65 4.83 18.94
N GLY A 246 15.26 5.54 18.00
CA GLY A 246 16.65 5.89 17.91
C GLY A 246 17.71 4.81 18.12
N GLY A 247 18.36 4.42 17.03
CA GLY A 247 19.77 4.06 17.03
C GLY A 247 20.49 5.01 16.10
N VAL A 248 21.38 5.81 16.68
CA VAL A 248 22.38 6.63 16.02
C VAL A 248 23.36 5.75 15.29
#